data_bc3b9ecdff60f546451a3dd496bb8b16
#
_entry.id   bc3b9ecdff60f546451a3dd496bb8b16
#
_cell.length_a   1.000
_cell.length_b   1.000
_cell.length_c   1.000
_cell.angle_alpha   90.00
_cell.angle_beta   90.00
_cell.angle_gamma   90.00
#
_symmetry.space_group_name_H-M   'P 1'
#
loop_
_entity.id
_entity.type
_entity.pdbx_description
1 polymer ?
#
loop_
_entity_poly.entity_id
_entity_poly.type
_entity_poly.pdbx_seq_one_letter_code
_entity_poly.pdbx_strand_id
1 'polypeptide(L)'
;MPLILSLKKRTGVHRKKQRGQSLVEFAISSTVLLLLAMGLIDLSRAFYFSVNLQGAAREGARHGAWFNTAGRYNPYLDDADIMQAVNQSLAGAGITANLVTTSGCLVPTDSNSVGNKPYPQSAYPAASQAVNVYICYTDPNGNKYGSLPSHPTDNAWRLGDVDVALLMNFQLITPFIQGIFGQGIDLAYNEHFTIQGKP
;
A
#
# COMPACT_ATOMS: atom_id res chain seq x y z
N MET A 1 59.84 -75.66 -4.25
CA MET A 1 58.56 -75.02 -3.86
C MET A 1 58.70 -73.53 -4.16
N PRO A 2 58.20 -73.00 -5.27
CA PRO A 2 58.31 -71.56 -5.58
C PRO A 2 57.10 -70.83 -5.08
N LEU A 3 57.31 -69.74 -4.31
CA LEU A 3 56.32 -68.77 -3.88
C LEU A 3 55.92 -67.92 -5.03
N ILE A 4 54.62 -67.99 -5.42
CA ILE A 4 54.01 -67.09 -6.39
C ILE A 4 53.48 -65.84 -5.68
N LEU A 5 54.23 -64.71 -5.82
CA LEU A 5 53.81 -63.44 -5.35
C LEU A 5 52.70 -62.87 -6.34
N SER A 6 51.46 -62.88 -5.90
CA SER A 6 50.36 -62.27 -6.63
C SER A 6 50.42 -60.74 -6.50
N LEU A 7 50.80 -60.04 -7.57
CA LEU A 7 50.75 -58.58 -7.66
C LEU A 7 49.31 -58.12 -7.89
N LYS A 8 48.67 -57.62 -6.80
CA LYS A 8 47.35 -57.03 -6.83
C LYS A 8 47.38 -55.69 -7.60
N LYS A 9 46.91 -55.74 -8.83
CA LYS A 9 46.79 -54.53 -9.73
C LYS A 9 45.85 -53.55 -9.09
N ARG A 10 46.35 -52.42 -8.55
CA ARG A 10 45.54 -51.30 -8.08
C ARG A 10 44.88 -50.65 -9.27
N THR A 11 43.59 -50.88 -9.46
CA THR A 11 42.77 -50.12 -10.40
C THR A 11 42.63 -48.69 -9.91
N GLY A 12 43.33 -47.77 -10.56
CA GLY A 12 43.23 -46.34 -10.30
C GLY A 12 41.83 -45.89 -10.67
N VAL A 13 41.09 -45.52 -9.62
CA VAL A 13 39.79 -44.85 -9.79
C VAL A 13 40.10 -43.50 -10.45
N HIS A 14 39.84 -43.37 -11.72
CA HIS A 14 39.85 -42.09 -12.41
C HIS A 14 38.78 -41.19 -11.80
N ARG A 15 39.16 -40.36 -10.86
CA ARG A 15 38.36 -39.24 -10.39
C ARG A 15 38.19 -38.30 -11.59
N LYS A 16 37.08 -38.44 -12.38
CA LYS A 16 36.67 -37.48 -13.35
C LYS A 16 36.63 -36.10 -12.68
N LYS A 17 37.36 -35.16 -13.22
CA LYS A 17 37.42 -33.77 -12.75
C LYS A 17 36.00 -33.16 -12.86
N GLN A 18 35.23 -33.18 -11.75
CA GLN A 18 33.91 -32.57 -11.62
C GLN A 18 34.01 -31.06 -11.33
N ARG A 19 35.08 -30.40 -11.79
CA ARG A 19 35.35 -28.97 -11.50
C ARG A 19 34.39 -27.98 -12.12
N GLY A 20 33.52 -28.38 -13.07
CA GLY A 20 32.53 -27.50 -13.69
C GLY A 20 31.12 -27.64 -13.13
N GLN A 21 30.76 -28.77 -12.55
CA GLN A 21 29.40 -29.06 -12.12
C GLN A 21 28.97 -28.17 -10.94
N SER A 22 29.83 -28.01 -9.92
CA SER A 22 29.53 -27.17 -8.78
C SER A 22 29.36 -25.68 -9.12
N LEU A 23 30.04 -25.22 -10.18
CA LEU A 23 29.94 -23.85 -10.65
C LEU A 23 28.58 -23.60 -11.36
N VAL A 24 28.09 -24.61 -12.10
CA VAL A 24 26.77 -24.56 -12.73
C VAL A 24 25.66 -24.62 -11.69
N GLU A 25 25.78 -25.50 -10.69
CA GLU A 25 24.84 -25.59 -9.58
C GLU A 25 24.79 -24.28 -8.78
N PHE A 26 25.96 -23.69 -8.50
CA PHE A 26 26.03 -22.38 -7.85
C PHE A 26 25.38 -21.29 -8.68
N ALA A 27 25.62 -21.24 -10.00
CA ALA A 27 25.03 -20.23 -10.88
C ALA A 27 23.49 -20.31 -10.91
N ILE A 28 22.92 -21.51 -10.98
CA ILE A 28 21.48 -21.70 -10.94
C ILE A 28 20.92 -21.32 -9.56
N SER A 29 21.52 -21.80 -8.50
CA SER A 29 21.07 -21.51 -7.13
C SER A 29 21.16 -20.02 -6.78
N SER A 30 22.24 -19.35 -7.19
CA SER A 30 22.40 -17.91 -6.96
C SER A 30 21.36 -17.08 -7.72
N THR A 31 21.01 -17.46 -8.94
CA THR A 31 19.95 -16.79 -9.71
C THR A 31 18.60 -16.88 -9.00
N VAL A 32 18.23 -18.08 -8.53
CA VAL A 32 16.98 -18.28 -7.77
C VAL A 32 16.98 -17.47 -6.48
N LEU A 33 18.08 -17.48 -5.74
CA LEU A 33 18.21 -16.71 -4.50
C LEU A 33 18.10 -15.20 -4.75
N LEU A 34 18.70 -14.68 -5.83
CA LEU A 34 18.59 -13.28 -6.20
C LEU A 34 17.14 -12.89 -6.55
N LEU A 35 16.43 -13.73 -7.33
CA LEU A 35 15.03 -13.49 -7.64
C LEU A 35 14.15 -13.46 -6.39
N LEU A 36 14.37 -14.38 -5.45
CA LEU A 36 13.67 -14.39 -4.17
C LEU A 36 13.97 -13.14 -3.34
N ALA A 37 15.24 -12.73 -3.28
CA ALA A 37 15.64 -11.53 -2.54
C ALA A 37 14.99 -10.26 -3.13
N MET A 38 14.97 -10.11 -4.47
CA MET A 38 14.31 -8.99 -5.13
C MET A 38 12.80 -8.99 -4.89
N GLY A 39 12.16 -10.16 -4.92
CA GLY A 39 10.74 -10.29 -4.58
C GLY A 39 10.42 -9.89 -3.15
N LEU A 40 11.30 -10.25 -2.22
CA LEU A 40 11.16 -9.86 -0.81
C LEU A 40 11.30 -8.34 -0.62
N ILE A 41 12.17 -7.69 -1.40
CA ILE A 41 12.30 -6.23 -1.39
C ILE A 41 11.02 -5.55 -1.87
N ASP A 42 10.43 -6.00 -2.97
CA ASP A 42 9.16 -5.45 -3.46
C ASP A 42 8.02 -5.64 -2.46
N LEU A 43 7.93 -6.82 -1.85
CA LEU A 43 6.94 -7.11 -0.81
C LEU A 43 7.14 -6.21 0.43
N SER A 44 8.37 -6.02 0.86
CA SER A 44 8.69 -5.16 2.01
C SER A 44 8.31 -3.70 1.74
N ARG A 45 8.55 -3.21 0.52
CA ARG A 45 8.13 -1.88 0.09
C ARG A 45 6.62 -1.74 0.06
N ALA A 46 5.92 -2.72 -0.54
CA ALA A 46 4.46 -2.72 -0.58
C ALA A 46 3.87 -2.68 0.83
N PHE A 47 4.41 -3.48 1.74
CA PHE A 47 4.00 -3.48 3.15
C PHE A 47 4.27 -2.14 3.85
N TYR A 48 5.45 -1.55 3.61
CA TYR A 48 5.81 -0.25 4.16
C TYR A 48 4.83 0.85 3.71
N PHE A 49 4.52 0.95 2.42
CA PHE A 49 3.53 1.91 1.92
C PHE A 49 2.13 1.63 2.45
N SER A 50 1.75 0.36 2.53
CA SER A 50 0.49 -0.10 3.11
C SER A 50 0.25 0.45 4.51
N VAL A 51 1.22 0.28 5.41
CA VAL A 51 1.13 0.77 6.80
C VAL A 51 1.07 2.30 6.86
N ASN A 52 1.86 3.00 6.02
CA ASN A 52 1.84 4.47 5.99
C ASN A 52 0.51 5.02 5.46
N LEU A 53 -0.05 4.43 4.40
CA LEU A 53 -1.35 4.83 3.87
C LEU A 53 -2.47 4.62 4.88
N GLN A 54 -2.47 3.48 5.57
CA GLN A 54 -3.45 3.21 6.63
C GLN A 54 -3.33 4.22 7.77
N GLY A 55 -2.10 4.51 8.21
CA GLY A 55 -1.85 5.52 9.24
C GLY A 55 -2.33 6.90 8.83
N ALA A 56 -2.08 7.30 7.58
CA ALA A 56 -2.48 8.60 7.04
C ALA A 56 -3.99 8.72 6.86
N ALA A 57 -4.67 7.66 6.38
CA ALA A 57 -6.13 7.62 6.30
C ALA A 57 -6.77 7.83 7.68
N ARG A 58 -6.24 7.10 8.68
CA ARG A 58 -6.72 7.19 10.06
C ARG A 58 -6.48 8.58 10.66
N GLU A 59 -5.31 9.16 10.44
CA GLU A 59 -5.00 10.49 10.97
C GLU A 59 -5.84 11.58 10.30
N GLY A 60 -6.03 11.50 8.97
CA GLY A 60 -6.92 12.41 8.25
C GLY A 60 -8.36 12.33 8.75
N ALA A 61 -8.92 11.14 8.85
CA ALA A 61 -10.28 10.94 9.33
C ALA A 61 -10.45 11.36 10.80
N ARG A 62 -9.48 11.07 11.66
CA ARG A 62 -9.45 11.52 13.04
C ARG A 62 -9.44 13.06 13.14
N HIS A 63 -8.61 13.69 12.30
CA HIS A 63 -8.49 15.15 12.26
C HIS A 63 -9.79 15.81 11.81
N GLY A 64 -10.42 15.27 10.75
CA GLY A 64 -11.71 15.76 10.25
C GLY A 64 -12.88 15.56 11.21
N ALA A 65 -12.78 14.60 12.13
CA ALA A 65 -13.83 14.32 13.09
C ALA A 65 -13.73 15.17 14.37
N TRP A 66 -12.63 15.89 14.59
CA TRP A 66 -12.38 16.55 15.85
C TRP A 66 -13.11 17.89 15.96
N PHE A 67 -13.67 18.17 17.11
CA PHE A 67 -14.38 19.40 17.43
C PHE A 67 -13.51 20.36 18.26
N ASN A 68 -13.45 21.62 17.84
CA ASN A 68 -12.79 22.66 18.61
C ASN A 68 -13.76 23.29 19.62
N THR A 69 -13.56 23.00 20.89
CA THR A 69 -14.41 23.52 21.99
C THR A 69 -14.35 25.04 22.15
N ALA A 70 -13.24 25.67 21.76
CA ALA A 70 -13.06 27.13 21.92
C ALA A 70 -13.80 27.92 20.82
N GLY A 71 -13.85 27.40 19.60
CA GLY A 71 -14.44 28.08 18.43
C GLY A 71 -15.94 27.85 18.23
N ARG A 72 -16.52 26.86 18.88
CA ARG A 72 -17.92 26.43 18.67
C ARG A 72 -18.23 25.93 17.26
N TYR A 73 -17.25 25.42 16.55
CA TYR A 73 -17.40 24.83 15.21
C TYR A 73 -16.48 23.61 15.07
N ASN A 74 -16.68 22.85 14.02
CA ASN A 74 -15.79 21.73 13.68
C ASN A 74 -14.66 22.24 12.74
N PRO A 75 -13.50 22.70 13.27
CA PRO A 75 -12.48 23.39 12.47
C PRO A 75 -11.81 22.47 11.47
N TYR A 76 -11.95 21.17 11.64
CA TYR A 76 -11.31 20.17 10.80
C TYR A 76 -12.23 19.54 9.76
N LEU A 77 -13.50 19.94 9.71
CA LEU A 77 -14.45 19.54 8.66
C LEU A 77 -14.19 20.34 7.38
N ASP A 78 -12.96 20.38 6.91
CA ASP A 78 -12.63 20.90 5.59
C ASP A 78 -11.51 20.09 4.95
N ASP A 79 -11.51 20.11 3.63
CA ASP A 79 -10.57 19.31 2.83
C ASP A 79 -9.12 19.73 3.06
N ALA A 80 -8.86 21.02 3.27
CA ALA A 80 -7.51 21.55 3.40
C ALA A 80 -6.84 21.09 4.71
N ASP A 81 -7.58 21.19 5.83
CA ASP A 81 -7.10 20.77 7.14
C ASP A 81 -6.87 19.25 7.19
N ILE A 82 -7.78 18.47 6.61
CA ILE A 82 -7.64 17.00 6.53
C ILE A 82 -6.43 16.63 5.65
N MET A 83 -6.27 17.28 4.49
CA MET A 83 -5.13 17.04 3.60
C MET A 83 -3.80 17.40 4.25
N GLN A 84 -3.76 18.44 5.07
CA GLN A 84 -2.56 18.78 5.83
C GLN A 84 -2.18 17.65 6.79
N ALA A 85 -3.14 17.09 7.53
CA ALA A 85 -2.92 15.98 8.45
C ALA A 85 -2.45 14.71 7.71
N VAL A 86 -3.10 14.38 6.58
CA VAL A 86 -2.71 13.26 5.72
C VAL A 86 -1.27 13.42 5.23
N ASN A 87 -0.92 14.57 4.66
CA ASN A 87 0.42 14.80 4.12
C ASN A 87 1.52 14.87 5.20
N GLN A 88 1.20 15.37 6.41
CA GLN A 88 2.12 15.31 7.54
C GLN A 88 2.39 13.85 7.95
N SER A 89 1.37 13.00 7.96
CA SER A 89 1.53 11.57 8.24
C SER A 89 2.36 10.85 7.17
N LEU A 90 2.20 11.21 5.89
CA LEU A 90 2.92 10.61 4.77
C LEU A 90 4.34 11.15 4.57
N ALA A 91 4.69 12.28 5.19
CA ALA A 91 5.99 12.93 5.01
C ALA A 91 7.18 12.01 5.31
N GLY A 92 7.06 11.15 6.34
CA GLY A 92 8.07 10.15 6.69
C GLY A 92 8.29 9.07 5.63
N ALA A 93 7.30 8.84 4.76
CA ALA A 93 7.39 7.90 3.64
C ALA A 93 7.87 8.58 2.33
N GLY A 94 8.07 9.90 2.33
CA GLY A 94 8.46 10.67 1.14
C GLY A 94 7.35 10.71 0.07
N ILE A 95 6.10 10.58 0.47
CA ILE A 95 4.93 10.60 -0.41
C ILE A 95 4.14 11.87 -0.17
N THR A 96 3.62 12.46 -1.25
CA THR A 96 2.62 13.51 -1.20
C THR A 96 1.33 13.01 -1.83
N ALA A 97 0.24 13.17 -1.12
CA ALA A 97 -1.08 12.79 -1.59
C ALA A 97 -1.79 13.98 -2.25
N ASN A 98 -2.60 13.68 -3.25
CA ASN A 98 -3.40 14.66 -4.00
C ASN A 98 -4.88 14.47 -3.66
N LEU A 99 -5.55 15.57 -3.30
CA LEU A 99 -6.99 15.57 -3.12
C LEU A 99 -7.69 15.44 -4.48
N VAL A 100 -8.61 14.51 -4.57
CA VAL A 100 -9.55 14.42 -5.70
C VAL A 100 -10.88 14.98 -5.26
N THR A 101 -11.18 16.19 -5.73
CA THR A 101 -12.44 16.86 -5.42
C THR A 101 -13.59 16.20 -6.16
N THR A 102 -14.62 15.80 -5.43
CA THR A 102 -15.84 15.19 -5.98
C THR A 102 -17.07 15.80 -5.32
N SER A 103 -18.17 15.89 -6.06
CA SER A 103 -19.45 16.35 -5.49
C SER A 103 -20.13 15.31 -4.60
N GLY A 104 -19.78 14.04 -4.77
CA GLY A 104 -20.31 12.93 -3.98
C GLY A 104 -19.19 12.02 -3.47
N CYS A 105 -19.54 11.10 -2.58
CA CYS A 105 -18.61 10.14 -2.02
C CYS A 105 -18.15 9.12 -3.04
N LEU A 106 -16.91 8.69 -2.92
CA LEU A 106 -16.39 7.55 -3.66
C LEU A 106 -17.12 6.28 -3.21
N VAL A 107 -17.78 5.62 -4.15
CA VAL A 107 -18.53 4.39 -3.86
C VAL A 107 -17.61 3.20 -4.02
N PRO A 108 -17.43 2.36 -2.98
CA PRO A 108 -16.73 1.10 -3.12
C PRO A 108 -17.43 0.19 -4.13
N THR A 109 -16.64 -0.55 -4.90
CA THR A 109 -17.18 -1.65 -5.71
C THR A 109 -17.46 -2.84 -4.79
N ASP A 110 -18.29 -3.77 -5.24
CA ASP A 110 -18.63 -5.00 -4.49
C ASP A 110 -17.46 -5.97 -4.31
N SER A 111 -16.24 -5.56 -4.69
CA SER A 111 -15.03 -6.38 -4.68
C SER A 111 -15.09 -7.65 -5.55
N ASN A 112 -16.16 -7.81 -6.31
CA ASN A 112 -16.40 -8.98 -7.17
C ASN A 112 -15.99 -8.73 -8.62
N SER A 113 -15.39 -7.57 -8.90
CA SER A 113 -14.88 -7.21 -10.22
C SER A 113 -13.56 -7.94 -10.54
N VAL A 114 -13.23 -7.98 -11.82
CA VAL A 114 -11.91 -8.50 -12.28
C VAL A 114 -10.79 -7.76 -11.56
N GLY A 115 -9.97 -8.50 -10.81
CA GLY A 115 -8.88 -7.94 -10.02
C GLY A 115 -9.23 -7.66 -8.55
N ASN A 116 -10.46 -7.91 -8.12
CA ASN A 116 -10.91 -7.81 -6.71
C ASN A 116 -10.53 -6.48 -6.04
N LYS A 117 -10.70 -5.37 -6.78
CA LYS A 117 -10.36 -4.02 -6.31
C LYS A 117 -11.51 -3.43 -5.51
N PRO A 118 -11.25 -2.84 -4.34
CA PRO A 118 -12.30 -2.24 -3.50
C PRO A 118 -12.93 -1.01 -4.14
N TYR A 119 -12.24 -0.34 -5.09
CA TYR A 119 -12.72 0.84 -5.80
C TYR A 119 -12.54 0.70 -7.31
N PRO A 120 -13.30 1.46 -8.13
CA PRO A 120 -13.15 1.43 -9.57
C PRO A 120 -11.76 1.88 -10.00
N GLN A 121 -11.24 1.30 -11.09
CA GLN A 121 -9.89 1.60 -11.58
C GLN A 121 -9.65 3.08 -11.85
N SER A 122 -10.67 3.82 -12.26
CA SER A 122 -10.59 5.27 -12.51
C SER A 122 -10.33 6.11 -11.25
N ALA A 123 -10.55 5.56 -10.05
CA ALA A 123 -10.27 6.24 -8.80
C ALA A 123 -8.78 6.17 -8.41
N TYR A 124 -8.05 5.17 -8.92
CA TYR A 124 -6.62 5.06 -8.67
C TYR A 124 -5.84 6.06 -9.52
N PRO A 125 -4.72 6.60 -9.00
CA PRO A 125 -3.88 7.49 -9.78
C PRO A 125 -3.26 6.77 -10.98
N ALA A 126 -3.21 7.44 -12.14
CA ALA A 126 -2.56 6.90 -13.33
C ALA A 126 -1.03 6.84 -13.18
N ALA A 127 -0.46 7.79 -12.43
CA ALA A 127 0.97 7.83 -12.16
C ALA A 127 1.37 6.79 -11.13
N SER A 128 2.50 6.12 -11.36
CA SER A 128 3.06 5.17 -10.41
C SER A 128 3.49 5.87 -9.12
N GLN A 129 3.26 5.22 -7.99
CA GLN A 129 3.57 5.71 -6.64
C GLN A 129 2.89 7.04 -6.25
N ALA A 130 1.91 7.48 -7.03
CA ALA A 130 1.05 8.58 -6.65
C ALA A 130 -0.06 8.11 -5.70
N VAL A 131 -0.58 9.03 -4.89
CA VAL A 131 -1.68 8.79 -3.96
C VAL A 131 -2.81 9.77 -4.22
N ASN A 132 -4.01 9.25 -4.45
CA ASN A 132 -5.24 10.01 -4.48
C ASN A 132 -5.93 9.91 -3.13
N VAL A 133 -6.44 11.05 -2.65
CA VAL A 133 -7.25 11.14 -1.43
C VAL A 133 -8.66 11.51 -1.83
N TYR A 134 -9.61 10.78 -1.29
CA TYR A 134 -11.04 11.05 -1.38
C TYR A 134 -11.56 11.29 0.03
N ILE A 135 -12.25 12.40 0.22
CA ILE A 135 -12.88 12.75 1.50
C ILE A 135 -14.38 12.69 1.30
N CYS A 136 -15.05 11.99 2.18
CA CYS A 136 -16.50 11.86 2.19
C CYS A 136 -17.03 12.27 3.56
N TYR A 137 -18.04 13.11 3.55
CA TYR A 137 -18.73 13.56 4.74
C TYR A 137 -20.15 13.04 4.73
N THR A 138 -20.61 12.53 5.85
CA THR A 138 -21.99 12.12 6.04
C THR A 138 -22.59 12.98 7.16
N ASP A 139 -23.70 13.68 6.88
CA ASP A 139 -24.39 14.45 7.88
C ASP A 139 -25.19 13.54 8.84
N PRO A 140 -25.71 14.05 9.97
CA PRO A 140 -26.49 13.25 10.91
C PRO A 140 -27.80 12.67 10.33
N ASN A 141 -28.26 13.18 9.19
CA ASN A 141 -29.44 12.69 8.48
C ASN A 141 -29.10 11.60 7.44
N GLY A 142 -27.80 11.29 7.26
CA GLY A 142 -27.32 10.29 6.32
C GLY A 142 -27.06 10.83 4.91
N ASN A 143 -27.14 12.14 4.66
CA ASN A 143 -26.77 12.71 3.38
C ASN A 143 -25.25 12.72 3.21
N LYS A 144 -24.77 12.40 2.00
CA LYS A 144 -23.35 12.26 1.69
C LYS A 144 -22.86 13.40 0.81
N TYR A 145 -21.68 13.92 1.16
CA TYR A 145 -21.01 15.02 0.48
C TYR A 145 -19.55 14.62 0.18
N GLY A 146 -19.07 14.89 -1.03
CA GLY A 146 -17.71 14.52 -1.43
C GLY A 146 -16.66 15.52 -0.98
N SER A 147 -16.84 16.79 -1.21
CA SER A 147 -15.85 17.82 -0.86
C SER A 147 -16.45 18.92 0.00
N LEU A 148 -15.71 19.35 0.99
CA LEU A 148 -16.11 20.42 1.88
C LEU A 148 -14.94 21.42 2.01
N PRO A 149 -14.93 22.48 1.16
CA PRO A 149 -13.80 23.42 1.05
C PRO A 149 -13.63 24.33 2.27
N SER A 150 -14.64 24.38 3.13
CA SER A 150 -14.61 25.13 4.39
C SER A 150 -15.45 24.43 5.45
N HIS A 151 -15.00 24.48 6.69
CA HIS A 151 -15.70 23.86 7.79
C HIS A 151 -17.02 24.60 8.15
N PRO A 152 -18.05 23.87 8.61
CA PRO A 152 -19.27 24.47 9.13
C PRO A 152 -18.99 25.35 10.36
N THR A 153 -19.74 26.44 10.48
CA THR A 153 -19.65 27.38 11.62
C THR A 153 -20.51 26.98 12.81
N ASP A 154 -21.30 25.93 12.68
CA ASP A 154 -22.18 25.40 13.73
C ASP A 154 -21.86 23.95 14.06
N ASN A 155 -22.64 23.38 14.96
CA ASN A 155 -22.51 22.02 15.44
C ASN A 155 -23.45 21.02 14.75
N ALA A 156 -23.96 21.37 13.56
CA ALA A 156 -24.95 20.59 12.81
C ALA A 156 -24.44 19.20 12.40
N TRP A 157 -23.14 19.05 12.31
CA TRP A 157 -22.48 17.80 11.88
C TRP A 157 -22.20 16.82 13.02
N ARG A 158 -22.58 17.15 14.26
CA ARG A 158 -22.45 16.22 15.37
C ARG A 158 -23.18 14.91 15.07
N LEU A 159 -22.52 13.77 15.30
CA LEU A 159 -22.99 12.42 14.97
C LEU A 159 -23.03 12.11 13.47
N GLY A 160 -22.52 12.99 12.61
CA GLY A 160 -22.17 12.64 11.25
C GLY A 160 -20.86 11.86 11.21
N ASP A 161 -20.43 11.47 10.02
CA ASP A 161 -19.17 10.75 9.82
C ASP A 161 -18.29 11.46 8.80
N VAL A 162 -16.98 11.38 9.00
CA VAL A 162 -15.96 11.70 8.01
C VAL A 162 -15.21 10.43 7.64
N ASP A 163 -15.08 10.22 6.35
CA ASP A 163 -14.49 9.05 5.73
C ASP A 163 -13.35 9.51 4.80
N VAL A 164 -12.15 9.00 5.03
CA VAL A 164 -10.96 9.36 4.25
C VAL A 164 -10.41 8.12 3.59
N ALA A 165 -10.47 8.07 2.25
CA ALA A 165 -9.95 6.98 1.45
C ALA A 165 -8.67 7.41 0.72
N LEU A 166 -7.61 6.64 0.88
CA LEU A 166 -6.33 6.79 0.20
C LEU A 166 -6.14 5.64 -0.79
N LEU A 167 -5.96 5.99 -2.06
CA LEU A 167 -5.74 5.05 -3.14
C LEU A 167 -4.38 5.29 -3.79
N MET A 168 -3.58 4.23 -3.93
CA MET A 168 -2.23 4.31 -4.48
C MET A 168 -2.03 3.28 -5.58
N ASN A 169 -1.37 3.69 -6.66
CA ASN A 169 -0.83 2.78 -7.66
C ASN A 169 0.64 2.47 -7.28
N PHE A 170 0.84 1.36 -6.58
CA PHE A 170 2.18 0.91 -6.17
C PHE A 170 2.87 0.18 -7.32
N GLN A 171 4.04 0.66 -7.75
CA GLN A 171 4.82 0.04 -8.81
C GLN A 171 5.86 -0.94 -8.25
N LEU A 172 5.87 -2.15 -8.81
CA LEU A 172 6.89 -3.16 -8.57
C LEU A 172 8.20 -2.75 -9.27
N ILE A 173 9.35 -3.06 -8.66
CA ILE A 173 10.67 -2.78 -9.25
C ILE A 173 11.18 -4.02 -10.00
N THR A 174 10.84 -5.21 -9.53
CA THR A 174 11.37 -6.46 -10.06
C THR A 174 10.68 -6.86 -11.37
N PRO A 175 11.38 -6.86 -12.53
CA PRO A 175 10.77 -7.16 -13.84
C PRO A 175 10.13 -8.55 -13.91
N PHE A 176 10.73 -9.53 -13.22
CA PHE A 176 10.20 -10.89 -13.17
C PHE A 176 8.82 -10.94 -12.47
N ILE A 177 8.66 -10.20 -11.37
CA ILE A 177 7.40 -10.13 -10.63
C ILE A 177 6.37 -9.33 -11.42
N GLN A 178 6.78 -8.26 -12.11
CA GLN A 178 5.91 -7.52 -13.04
C GLN A 178 5.34 -8.41 -14.14
N GLY A 179 6.10 -9.38 -14.62
CA GLY A 179 5.64 -10.36 -15.63
C GLY A 179 4.53 -11.28 -15.12
N ILE A 180 4.41 -11.48 -13.80
CA ILE A 180 3.40 -12.36 -13.17
C ILE A 180 2.19 -11.55 -12.71
N PHE A 181 2.39 -10.42 -12.03
CA PHE A 181 1.35 -9.64 -11.35
C PHE A 181 0.97 -8.35 -12.08
N GLY A 182 1.63 -8.02 -13.19
CA GLY A 182 1.51 -6.73 -13.86
C GLY A 182 2.49 -5.70 -13.31
N GLN A 183 2.46 -4.49 -13.88
CA GLN A 183 3.43 -3.43 -13.54
C GLN A 183 3.22 -2.84 -12.15
N GLY A 184 2.01 -2.97 -11.58
CA GLY A 184 1.68 -2.38 -10.30
C GLY A 184 0.59 -3.13 -9.55
N ILE A 185 0.47 -2.78 -8.27
CA ILE A 185 -0.55 -3.27 -7.35
C ILE A 185 -1.31 -2.04 -6.83
N ASP A 186 -2.63 -2.09 -6.91
CA ASP A 186 -3.48 -1.03 -6.38
C ASP A 186 -3.69 -1.24 -4.88
N LEU A 187 -3.24 -0.26 -4.09
CA LEU A 187 -3.44 -0.22 -2.65
C LEU A 187 -4.56 0.75 -2.33
N ALA A 188 -5.49 0.35 -1.47
CA ALA A 188 -6.58 1.18 -1.02
C ALA A 188 -6.80 1.02 0.48
N TYR A 189 -6.91 2.14 1.17
CA TYR A 189 -7.19 2.21 2.59
C TYR A 189 -8.28 3.25 2.82
N ASN A 190 -9.19 2.92 3.70
CA ASN A 190 -10.32 3.74 4.06
C ASN A 190 -10.50 3.68 5.58
N GLU A 191 -10.63 4.83 6.20
CA GLU A 191 -10.93 4.95 7.63
C GLU A 191 -12.02 6.01 7.82
N HIS A 192 -12.92 5.74 8.74
CA HIS A 192 -13.99 6.65 9.08
C HIS A 192 -14.01 6.95 10.59
N PHE A 193 -14.43 8.15 10.92
CA PHE A 193 -14.65 8.56 12.30
C PHE A 193 -15.95 9.34 12.42
N THR A 194 -16.67 9.08 13.49
CA THR A 194 -17.86 9.85 13.83
C THR A 194 -17.46 11.24 14.32
N ILE A 195 -18.09 12.26 13.77
CA ILE A 195 -17.81 13.66 14.06
C ILE A 195 -18.21 13.97 15.51
N GLN A 196 -17.23 14.43 16.27
CA GLN A 196 -17.43 14.81 17.66
C GLN A 196 -18.04 16.21 17.70
N GLY A 197 -19.30 16.30 18.02
CA GLY A 197 -19.88 17.60 18.30
C GLY A 197 -19.47 18.13 19.68
N LYS A 198 -19.89 19.36 19.98
CA LYS A 198 -19.77 19.93 21.31
C LYS A 198 -20.50 19.02 22.32
N PRO A 199 -19.87 18.63 23.44
CA PRO A 199 -20.52 17.89 24.49
C PRO A 199 -21.70 18.64 25.10
#